data_29ee802d5c5bcc93d8459d61743f7849
#
_entry.id   29ee802d5c5bcc93d8459d61743f7849
#
_cell.length_a   1.000
_cell.length_b   1.000
_cell.length_c   1.000
_cell.angle_alpha   90.00
_cell.angle_beta   90.00
_cell.angle_gamma   90.00
#
_symmetry.space_group_name_H-M   'P 1'
#
loop_
_entity.id
_entity.type
_entity.pdbx_description
1 polymer ?
#
loop_
_entity_poly.entity_id
_entity_poly.type
_entity_poly.pdbx_seq_one_letter_code
_entity_poly.pdbx_strand_id
1 'polypeptide(L)'
;VMEQSGSPIRPGQPAAQGAEPAVATPATGADAEPAEQQTGTEEPSASARIVQIRERIDEIDHALITLWQERAALSQEVGVTRMASGGTRLVLSREREILERFRVALGADGTQLALLLLRAGRGPL
;
A
#
# COMPACT_ATOMS: atom_id res chain seq x y z
N VAL A 1 -4.96 -28.97 -1.43
CA VAL A 1 -4.71 -28.16 -1.48
C VAL A 1 -4.46 -27.46 -1.56
N MET A 2 -4.31 -27.53 -1.59
CA MET A 2 -3.98 -26.64 -1.69
C MET A 2 -3.66 -25.88 -1.74
N GLU A 3 -3.28 -25.89 -1.82
CA GLU A 3 -2.84 -25.05 -1.91
C GLU A 3 -2.69 -24.29 -2.07
N GLN A 4 -2.65 -24.46 -2.09
CA GLN A 4 -2.38 -23.57 -2.30
C GLN A 4 -2.25 -22.81 -2.18
N SER A 5 -2.07 -23.16 -2.07
CA SER A 5 -1.78 -22.27 -2.00
C SER A 5 -1.62 -21.43 -1.92
N GLY A 6 -1.60 -21.58 -1.89
CA GLY A 6 -1.30 -20.63 -1.80
C GLY A 6 -1.07 -19.82 -1.63
N SER A 7 -1.17 -19.86 -1.58
CA SER A 7 -0.94 -18.92 -1.56
C SER A 7 -1.11 -17.95 -1.38
N PRO A 8 -1.32 -17.77 -1.23
CA PRO A 8 -1.42 -16.63 -1.16
C PRO A 8 -1.48 -15.66 -1.00
N ILE A 9 -1.56 -15.40 -1.09
CA ILE A 9 -1.49 -14.35 -1.12
C ILE A 9 -1.65 -13.88 -0.36
N ARG A 10 -1.49 -13.90 0.10
CA ARG A 10 -1.42 -13.38 0.76
C ARG A 10 -1.73 -12.40 0.94
N PRO A 11 -1.93 -12.14 1.29
CA PRO A 11 -2.24 -11.07 1.20
C PRO A 11 -1.36 -10.35 0.85
N GLY A 12 -1.16 -10.19 0.53
CA GLY A 12 -0.50 -9.52 0.03
C GLY A 12 0.39 -9.89 -0.68
N GLN A 13 0.55 -10.39 -0.90
CA GLN A 13 1.36 -10.67 -1.67
C GLN A 13 1.12 -10.86 -2.67
N PRO A 14 1.19 -10.54 -2.97
CA PRO A 14 1.22 -10.49 -3.95
C PRO A 14 1.36 -10.94 -4.69
N ALA A 15 1.23 -11.11 -4.78
CA ALA A 15 1.41 -11.30 -5.52
C ALA A 15 1.91 -11.49 -6.06
N ALA A 16 2.04 -11.80 -6.05
CA ALA A 16 2.60 -11.82 -6.67
C ALA A 16 2.78 -11.96 -7.40
N GLN A 17 2.84 -12.02 -7.67
CA GLN A 17 3.21 -11.90 -8.40
C GLN A 17 3.60 -12.20 -9.12
N GLY A 18 3.70 -12.41 -9.25
CA GLY A 18 4.19 -12.54 -9.96
C GLY A 18 4.87 -12.96 -10.52
N ALA A 19 5.15 -13.33 -10.59
CA ALA A 19 5.86 -13.54 -11.14
C ALA A 19 6.30 -14.08 -11.85
N GLU A 20 6.58 -14.28 -12.15
CA GLU A 20 7.18 -14.52 -12.77
C GLU A 20 7.64 -14.77 -13.46
N PRO A 21 7.93 -14.98 -13.82
CA PRO A 21 8.57 -15.19 -14.38
C PRO A 21 9.40 -15.30 -14.96
N ALA A 22 9.71 -15.20 -15.05
CA ALA A 22 10.47 -15.18 -15.55
C ALA A 22 11.15 -15.54 -16.23
N VAL A 23 11.48 -15.54 -16.47
CA VAL A 23 12.07 -15.78 -17.05
C VAL A 23 12.81 -15.73 -17.67
N ALA A 24 13.20 -15.66 -17.91
CA ALA A 24 13.84 -15.63 -18.46
C ALA A 24 14.63 -15.47 -19.06
N THR A 25 15.21 -15.29 -19.33
CA THR A 25 15.91 -15.12 -19.87
C THR A 25 16.68 -14.84 -20.27
N PRO A 26 17.07 -14.56 -20.48
CA PRO A 26 17.81 -14.25 -20.89
C PRO A 26 18.84 -14.03 -21.17
N ALA A 27 19.13 -14.12 -21.08
CA ALA A 27 20.15 -14.24 -21.35
C ALA A 27 20.93 -13.35 -21.81
N THR A 28 20.74 -13.10 -22.75
CA THR A 28 21.45 -12.26 -23.26
C THR A 28 21.68 -11.30 -22.51
N GLY A 29 20.94 -11.02 -21.95
CA GLY A 29 21.30 -10.03 -21.35
C GLY A 29 22.06 -10.25 -20.22
N ALA A 30 22.90 -10.93 -20.24
CA ALA A 30 23.75 -11.18 -19.12
C ALA A 30 24.07 -9.94 -18.35
N ASP A 31 24.19 -8.81 -19.03
CA ASP A 31 24.54 -7.57 -18.37
C ASP A 31 23.33 -6.67 -18.16
N ALA A 32 22.15 -7.14 -18.50
CA ALA A 32 20.96 -6.34 -18.31
C ALA A 32 20.61 -6.26 -16.84
N GLU A 33 20.31 -5.07 -16.36
CA GLU A 33 19.87 -4.89 -14.99
C GLU A 33 18.40 -5.24 -14.86
N PRO A 34 17.99 -5.75 -13.70
CA PRO A 34 16.56 -5.90 -13.44
C PRO A 34 15.82 -4.59 -13.62
N ALA A 35 14.55 -4.67 -13.98
CA ALA A 35 13.77 -3.47 -14.26
C ALA A 35 13.79 -2.48 -13.10
N GLU A 36 13.74 -2.99 -11.87
CA GLU A 36 13.72 -2.12 -10.71
C GLU A 36 15.03 -1.36 -10.52
N GLN A 37 16.11 -1.80 -11.13
CA GLN A 37 17.39 -1.11 -11.03
C GLN A 37 17.64 -0.13 -12.17
N GLN A 38 16.78 -0.15 -13.20
CA GLN A 38 16.94 0.76 -14.31
C GLN A 38 16.48 2.14 -13.90
N THR A 39 17.37 3.13 -14.08
CA THR A 39 17.12 4.47 -13.61
C THR A 39 16.67 5.44 -14.70
N GLY A 40 16.73 5.04 -15.96
CA GLY A 40 16.34 5.88 -17.07
C GLY A 40 17.41 6.87 -17.51
N THR A 41 18.58 6.83 -16.92
CA THR A 41 19.69 7.69 -17.29
C THR A 41 20.98 6.86 -17.34
N GLU A 42 21.88 7.25 -18.23
CA GLU A 42 23.18 6.58 -18.31
C GLU A 42 24.25 7.35 -17.59
N GLU A 43 23.93 8.51 -17.02
CA GLU A 43 24.89 9.31 -16.30
C GLU A 43 25.09 8.68 -14.91
N PRO A 44 26.32 8.24 -14.57
CA PRO A 44 26.54 7.41 -13.38
C PRO A 44 26.15 8.07 -12.06
N SER A 45 26.46 9.35 -11.88
CA SER A 45 26.14 9.99 -10.61
C SER A 45 24.64 10.22 -10.46
N ALA A 46 23.96 10.54 -11.56
CA ALA A 46 22.51 10.68 -11.55
C ALA A 46 21.86 9.32 -11.28
N SER A 47 22.39 8.27 -11.88
CA SER A 47 21.86 6.93 -11.67
C SER A 47 22.01 6.48 -10.22
N ALA A 48 23.18 6.74 -9.62
CA ALA A 48 23.41 6.41 -8.22
C ALA A 48 22.46 7.19 -7.30
N ARG A 49 22.23 8.45 -7.63
CA ARG A 49 21.33 9.29 -6.83
C ARG A 49 19.89 8.78 -6.91
N ILE A 50 19.46 8.36 -8.10
CA ILE A 50 18.13 7.80 -8.30
C ILE A 50 17.95 6.53 -7.46
N VAL A 51 18.96 5.66 -7.44
CA VAL A 51 18.90 4.45 -6.62
C VAL A 51 18.71 4.80 -5.15
N GLN A 52 19.47 5.78 -4.64
CA GLN A 52 19.33 6.21 -3.25
C GLN A 52 17.93 6.73 -2.95
N ILE A 53 17.39 7.55 -3.87
CA ILE A 53 16.06 8.10 -3.70
C ILE A 53 15.01 6.98 -3.70
N ARG A 54 15.16 6.01 -4.59
CA ARG A 54 14.22 4.88 -4.66
C ARG A 54 14.26 4.04 -3.40
N GLU A 55 15.44 3.86 -2.81
CA GLU A 55 15.55 3.15 -1.54
C GLU A 55 14.72 3.85 -0.46
N ARG A 56 14.79 5.19 -0.43
CA ARG A 56 13.99 5.93 0.54
C ARG A 56 12.49 5.83 0.24
N ILE A 57 12.13 5.89 -1.03
CA ILE A 57 10.72 5.73 -1.44
C ILE A 57 10.21 4.36 -1.02
N ASP A 58 11.02 3.31 -1.21
CA ASP A 58 10.62 1.95 -0.82
C ASP A 58 10.39 1.86 0.69
N GLU A 59 11.23 2.52 1.49
CA GLU A 59 11.03 2.58 2.93
C GLU A 59 9.71 3.26 3.28
N ILE A 60 9.42 4.37 2.60
CA ILE A 60 8.18 5.11 2.82
C ILE A 60 6.98 4.27 2.42
N ASP A 61 7.06 3.59 1.28
CA ASP A 61 5.97 2.72 0.83
C ASP A 61 5.70 1.62 1.85
N HIS A 62 6.75 1.03 2.39
CA HIS A 62 6.61 0.01 3.41
C HIS A 62 5.92 0.57 4.66
N ALA A 63 6.32 1.77 5.07
CA ALA A 63 5.69 2.43 6.21
C ALA A 63 4.22 2.75 5.94
N LEU A 64 3.91 3.21 4.71
CA LEU A 64 2.54 3.49 4.33
C LEU A 64 1.66 2.24 4.41
N ILE A 65 2.17 1.11 3.92
CA ILE A 65 1.44 -0.14 3.97
C ILE A 65 1.17 -0.55 5.41
N THR A 66 2.20 -0.49 6.24
CA THR A 66 2.08 -0.85 7.66
C THR A 66 1.07 0.05 8.37
N LEU A 67 1.16 1.35 8.14
CA LEU A 67 0.25 2.31 8.78
C LEU A 67 -1.18 2.15 8.29
N TRP A 68 -1.36 1.85 7.01
CA TRP A 68 -2.67 1.56 6.46
C TRP A 68 -3.30 0.38 7.20
N GLN A 69 -2.54 -0.69 7.35
CA GLN A 69 -3.04 -1.90 8.00
C GLN A 69 -3.35 -1.67 9.47
N GLU A 70 -2.48 -0.95 10.15
CA GLU A 70 -2.69 -0.63 11.55
C GLU A 70 -3.93 0.25 11.74
N ARG A 71 -4.06 1.28 10.90
CA ARG A 71 -5.20 2.18 10.99
C ARG A 71 -6.51 1.44 10.73
N ALA A 72 -6.53 0.56 9.73
CA ALA A 72 -7.73 -0.21 9.43
C ALA A 72 -8.13 -1.09 10.60
N ALA A 73 -7.16 -1.75 11.21
CA ALA A 73 -7.42 -2.62 12.36
C ALA A 73 -7.96 -1.83 13.56
N LEU A 74 -7.35 -0.68 13.84
CA LEU A 74 -7.81 0.16 14.96
C LEU A 74 -9.20 0.71 14.71
N SER A 75 -9.49 1.12 13.47
CA SER A 75 -10.81 1.64 13.13
C SER A 75 -11.88 0.57 13.25
N GLN A 76 -11.56 -0.65 12.83
CA GLN A 76 -12.47 -1.78 12.98
C GLN A 76 -12.72 -2.09 14.44
N GLU A 77 -11.69 -1.98 15.27
CA GLU A 77 -11.81 -2.20 16.70
C GLU A 77 -12.74 -1.16 17.34
N VAL A 78 -12.62 0.11 16.91
CA VAL A 78 -13.52 1.16 17.38
C VAL A 78 -14.98 0.81 17.01
N GLY A 79 -15.19 0.35 15.78
CA GLY A 79 -16.52 -0.04 15.33
C GLY A 79 -17.11 -1.18 16.17
N VAL A 80 -16.32 -2.21 16.42
CA VAL A 80 -16.74 -3.35 17.24
C VAL A 80 -17.07 -2.88 18.66
N THR A 81 -16.24 -2.01 19.22
CA THR A 81 -16.45 -1.50 20.58
C THR A 81 -17.75 -0.71 20.68
N ARG A 82 -18.02 0.14 19.67
CA ARG A 82 -19.28 0.90 19.66
C ARG A 82 -20.48 -0.02 19.57
N MET A 83 -20.42 -0.99 18.66
CA MET A 83 -21.55 -1.92 18.51
C MET A 83 -21.80 -2.74 19.76
N ALA A 84 -20.72 -3.19 20.40
CA ALA A 84 -20.83 -3.97 21.62
C ALA A 84 -21.44 -3.16 22.77
N SER A 85 -21.29 -1.84 22.74
CA SER A 85 -21.86 -0.96 23.78
C SER A 85 -23.23 -0.40 23.39
N GLY A 86 -23.81 -0.88 22.31
CA GLY A 86 -25.13 -0.43 21.86
C GLY A 86 -25.10 0.84 21.03
N GLY A 87 -23.92 1.24 20.59
CA GLY A 87 -23.77 2.46 19.78
C GLY A 87 -23.91 2.20 18.28
N THR A 88 -23.61 3.23 17.49
CA THR A 88 -23.69 3.15 16.04
C THR A 88 -22.40 2.65 15.45
N ARG A 89 -22.51 2.03 14.27
CA ARG A 89 -21.33 1.58 13.55
C ARG A 89 -20.50 2.74 12.99
N LEU A 90 -21.17 3.80 12.55
CA LEU A 90 -20.51 4.94 11.93
C LEU A 90 -20.88 6.21 12.67
N VAL A 91 -19.94 7.14 12.70
CA VAL A 91 -20.16 8.48 13.23
C VAL A 91 -19.81 9.45 12.09
N LEU A 92 -20.84 9.99 11.44
CA LEU A 92 -20.66 10.81 10.24
C LEU A 92 -19.85 12.08 10.48
N SER A 93 -19.99 12.69 11.66
CA SER A 93 -19.21 13.88 11.97
C SER A 93 -17.72 13.57 12.00
N ARG A 94 -17.35 12.41 12.50
CA ARG A 94 -15.96 11.96 12.51
C ARG A 94 -15.44 11.73 11.09
N GLU A 95 -16.28 11.14 10.24
CA GLU A 95 -15.89 10.88 8.85
C GLU A 95 -15.67 12.19 8.09
N ARG A 96 -16.56 13.17 8.29
CA ARG A 96 -16.39 14.48 7.68
C ARG A 96 -15.10 15.15 8.13
N GLU A 97 -14.78 15.04 9.38
CA GLU A 97 -13.55 15.59 9.96
C GLU A 97 -12.31 14.99 9.29
N ILE A 98 -12.32 13.69 9.09
CA ILE A 98 -11.21 12.99 8.44
C ILE A 98 -11.08 13.41 6.98
N LEU A 99 -12.21 13.46 6.25
CA LEU A 99 -12.19 13.89 4.86
C LEU A 99 -11.62 15.29 4.74
N GLU A 100 -12.04 16.20 5.59
CA GLU A 100 -11.57 17.58 5.53
C GLU A 100 -10.10 17.68 5.88
N ARG A 101 -9.63 16.92 6.85
CA ARG A 101 -8.22 16.92 7.24
C ARG A 101 -7.34 16.52 6.05
N PHE A 102 -7.73 15.49 5.35
CA PHE A 102 -6.95 15.01 4.20
C PHE A 102 -7.05 15.95 3.02
N ARG A 103 -8.25 16.53 2.80
CA ARG A 103 -8.43 17.50 1.73
C ARG A 103 -7.55 18.73 1.93
N VAL A 104 -7.50 19.24 3.14
CA VAL A 104 -6.69 20.42 3.46
C VAL A 104 -5.20 20.13 3.25
N ALA A 105 -4.78 18.93 3.66
CA ALA A 105 -3.36 18.58 3.57
C ALA A 105 -2.91 18.23 2.16
N LEU A 106 -3.75 17.54 1.38
CA LEU A 106 -3.35 16.93 0.12
C LEU A 106 -4.22 17.31 -1.08
N GLY A 107 -5.25 18.14 -0.87
CA GLY A 107 -6.15 18.51 -1.97
C GLY A 107 -7.09 17.39 -2.36
N ALA A 108 -7.45 17.34 -3.63
CA ALA A 108 -8.42 16.36 -4.14
C ALA A 108 -7.94 14.93 -3.93
N ASP A 109 -6.65 14.69 -4.08
CA ASP A 109 -6.08 13.35 -3.85
C ASP A 109 -6.27 12.93 -2.40
N GLY A 110 -6.20 13.89 -1.47
CA GLY A 110 -6.42 13.61 -0.06
C GLY A 110 -7.83 13.13 0.21
N THR A 111 -8.81 13.73 -0.45
CA THR A 111 -10.19 13.27 -0.33
C THR A 111 -10.33 11.82 -0.80
N GLN A 112 -9.72 11.48 -1.92
CA GLN A 112 -9.76 10.10 -2.44
C GLN A 112 -9.07 9.14 -1.47
N LEU A 113 -7.92 9.53 -0.95
CA LEU A 113 -7.21 8.70 0.02
C LEU A 113 -8.04 8.48 1.27
N ALA A 114 -8.66 9.56 1.79
CA ALA A 114 -9.49 9.47 2.98
C ALA A 114 -10.66 8.52 2.77
N LEU A 115 -11.29 8.55 1.60
CA LEU A 115 -12.40 7.65 1.30
C LEU A 115 -11.93 6.19 1.34
N LEU A 116 -10.75 5.91 0.80
CA LEU A 116 -10.19 4.56 0.85
C LEU A 116 -9.86 4.13 2.27
N LEU A 117 -9.31 5.04 3.06
CA LEU A 117 -8.99 4.75 4.46
C LEU A 117 -10.25 4.46 5.26
N LEU A 118 -11.30 5.25 5.05
CA LEU A 118 -12.57 5.05 5.74
C LEU A 118 -13.19 3.72 5.35
N ARG A 119 -13.13 3.36 4.07
CA ARG A 119 -13.66 2.08 3.62
C ARG A 119 -12.89 0.92 4.25
N ALA A 120 -11.57 1.00 4.26
CA ALA A 120 -10.75 -0.05 4.87
C ALA A 120 -11.05 -0.18 6.36
N GLY A 121 -11.31 0.93 7.02
CA GLY A 121 -11.61 0.93 8.45
C GLY A 121 -12.95 0.35 8.82
N ARG A 122 -13.89 0.29 7.85
CA ARG A 122 -15.17 -0.36 8.13
C ARG A 122 -15.06 -1.88 8.15
N GLY A 123 -14.06 -2.41 7.44
CA GLY A 123 -13.89 -3.85 7.33
C GLY A 123 -14.96 -4.48 6.44
N PRO A 124 -15.03 -5.80 6.45
CA PRO A 124 -16.05 -6.47 5.65
C PRO A 124 -17.44 -6.14 6.13
N LEU A 125 -18.36 -6.02 5.19
CA LEU A 125 -19.78 -5.81 5.49
C LEU A 125 -20.55 -7.12 5.41
#